data_3da3c60d4d71328ba966d34e2f1cab97
#
_entry.id   3da3c60d4d71328ba966d34e2f1cab97
#
_cell.length_a   1.000
_cell.length_b   1.000
_cell.length_c   1.000
_cell.angle_alpha   90.00
_cell.angle_beta   90.00
_cell.angle_gamma   90.00
#
_symmetry.space_group_name_H-M   'P 1'
#
loop_
_entity.id
_entity.type
_entity.pdbx_description
1 polymer ?
#
loop_
_entity_poly.entity_id
_entity_poly.type
_entity_poly.pdbx_seq_one_letter_code
_entity_poly.pdbx_strand_id
1 'polypeptide(L)'
;MKHAKQTRAPWILLACLAAIALCIVAAVTLLQPNTNPKNIEIPGTRGNIPATIQLPAKSARGEELPLVVLCHGFTGNRQGDGHFAPLAEDLAAHGIATVQLDFAGCGDSTEPYVNYTLANMAADVDSVIGYMQAT
;
A
#
# COMPACT_ATOMS: atom_id res chain seq x y z
N MET A 1 -27.94 -45.07 44.22
CA MET A 1 -27.53 -44.93 42.82
C MET A 1 -27.09 -43.48 42.55
N LYS A 2 -25.78 -43.21 42.38
CA LYS A 2 -25.28 -41.86 42.12
C LYS A 2 -25.24 -41.66 40.60
N HIS A 3 -26.07 -40.79 40.05
CA HIS A 3 -26.00 -40.37 38.66
C HIS A 3 -24.70 -39.55 38.46
N ALA A 4 -23.71 -40.10 37.78
CA ALA A 4 -22.57 -39.37 37.33
C ALA A 4 -23.06 -38.34 36.29
N LYS A 5 -22.95 -37.02 36.60
CA LYS A 5 -23.13 -35.95 35.64
C LYS A 5 -22.01 -36.11 34.61
N GLN A 6 -22.41 -36.54 33.42
CA GLN A 6 -21.53 -36.58 32.24
C GLN A 6 -21.16 -35.13 31.89
N THR A 7 -20.02 -34.66 32.34
CA THR A 7 -19.47 -33.35 31.94
C THR A 7 -19.12 -33.47 30.48
N ARG A 8 -19.88 -32.75 29.63
CA ARG A 8 -19.55 -32.64 28.22
C ARG A 8 -18.11 -32.15 28.10
N ALA A 9 -17.29 -32.96 27.43
CA ALA A 9 -15.83 -32.82 27.46
C ALA A 9 -15.38 -31.43 27.01
N PRO A 10 -14.45 -30.79 27.72
CA PRO A 10 -13.99 -29.40 27.41
C PRO A 10 -13.37 -29.26 26.02
N TRP A 11 -13.00 -30.37 25.38
CA TRP A 11 -12.45 -30.38 24.02
C TRP A 11 -13.46 -29.90 22.95
N ILE A 12 -14.78 -30.10 23.17
CA ILE A 12 -15.82 -29.61 22.25
C ILE A 12 -15.85 -28.06 22.24
N LEU A 13 -15.77 -27.46 23.43
CA LEU A 13 -15.69 -26.01 23.56
C LEU A 13 -14.42 -25.44 22.90
N LEU A 14 -13.29 -26.09 23.08
CA LEU A 14 -12.02 -25.71 22.45
C LEU A 14 -12.10 -25.84 20.93
N ALA A 15 -12.71 -26.90 20.40
CA ALA A 15 -12.90 -27.09 18.97
C ALA A 15 -13.82 -26.04 18.36
N CYS A 16 -14.91 -25.66 19.06
CA CYS A 16 -15.80 -24.58 18.60
C CYS A 16 -15.10 -23.21 18.60
N LEU A 17 -14.32 -22.89 19.63
CA LEU A 17 -13.56 -21.65 19.69
C LEU A 17 -12.49 -21.58 18.58
N ALA A 18 -11.80 -22.68 18.30
CA ALA A 18 -10.84 -22.77 17.22
C ALA A 18 -11.51 -22.58 15.84
N ALA A 19 -12.69 -23.19 15.62
CA ALA A 19 -13.45 -23.03 14.39
C ALA A 19 -13.94 -21.59 14.21
N ILE A 20 -14.42 -20.94 15.27
CA ILE A 20 -14.82 -19.53 15.25
C ILE A 20 -13.63 -18.62 14.93
N ALA A 21 -12.48 -18.84 15.58
CA ALA A 21 -11.25 -18.08 15.30
C ALA A 21 -10.80 -18.25 13.83
N LEU A 22 -10.85 -19.47 13.29
CA LEU A 22 -10.52 -19.74 11.89
C LEU A 22 -11.50 -19.05 10.92
N CYS A 23 -12.79 -19.04 11.22
CA CYS A 23 -13.81 -18.33 10.45
C CYS A 23 -13.60 -16.81 10.49
N ILE A 24 -13.23 -16.25 11.64
CA ILE A 24 -12.93 -14.81 11.78
C ILE A 24 -11.69 -14.46 10.95
N VAL A 25 -10.61 -15.23 11.04
CA VAL A 25 -9.40 -15.03 10.25
C VAL A 25 -9.71 -15.13 8.74
N ALA A 26 -10.45 -16.15 8.32
CA ALA A 26 -10.86 -16.29 6.93
C ALA A 26 -11.75 -15.13 6.45
N ALA A 27 -12.67 -14.66 7.28
CA ALA A 27 -13.52 -13.50 6.97
C ALA A 27 -12.69 -12.21 6.85
N VAL A 28 -11.74 -12.00 7.75
CA VAL A 28 -10.83 -10.84 7.71
C VAL A 28 -9.97 -10.88 6.44
N THR A 29 -9.40 -12.04 6.07
CA THR A 29 -8.59 -12.17 4.85
C THR A 29 -9.40 -12.00 3.56
N LEU A 30 -10.68 -12.44 3.55
CA LEU A 30 -11.57 -12.25 2.40
C LEU A 30 -12.11 -10.82 2.27
N LEU A 31 -12.11 -10.06 3.37
CA LEU A 31 -12.52 -8.65 3.40
C LEU A 31 -11.37 -7.69 3.12
N GLN A 32 -10.11 -8.17 3.04
CA GLN A 32 -8.99 -7.32 2.65
C GLN A 32 -9.18 -6.86 1.19
N PRO A 33 -9.19 -5.56 0.93
CA PRO A 33 -9.25 -5.08 -0.43
C PRO A 33 -7.99 -5.58 -1.16
N ASN A 34 -8.18 -6.27 -2.28
CA ASN A 34 -7.07 -6.75 -3.12
C ASN A 34 -6.46 -5.57 -3.88
N THR A 35 -5.74 -4.74 -3.16
CA THR A 35 -5.02 -3.59 -3.70
C THR A 35 -3.61 -4.04 -4.02
N ASN A 36 -3.33 -4.34 -5.30
CA ASN A 36 -1.99 -4.76 -5.72
C ASN A 36 -1.14 -3.52 -6.03
N PRO A 37 -0.10 -3.22 -5.22
CA PRO A 37 0.86 -2.18 -5.55
C PRO A 37 1.62 -2.55 -6.83
N LYS A 38 1.82 -1.58 -7.72
CA LYS A 38 2.53 -1.74 -8.98
C LYS A 38 3.78 -0.88 -9.00
N ASN A 39 4.94 -1.51 -9.13
CA ASN A 39 6.19 -0.79 -9.37
C ASN A 39 6.28 -0.40 -10.84
N ILE A 40 6.64 0.85 -11.10
CA ILE A 40 6.78 1.44 -12.43
C ILE A 40 7.94 2.43 -12.48
N GLU A 41 8.32 2.77 -13.71
CA GLU A 41 9.22 3.87 -14.02
C GLU A 41 8.40 4.99 -14.68
N ILE A 42 8.33 6.14 -14.05
CA ILE A 42 7.62 7.32 -14.57
C ILE A 42 8.62 8.23 -15.29
N PRO A 43 8.37 8.62 -16.55
CA PRO A 43 9.23 9.59 -17.25
C PRO A 43 9.27 10.94 -16.52
N GLY A 44 10.46 11.34 -16.06
CA GLY A 44 10.72 12.63 -15.45
C GLY A 44 11.50 13.56 -16.38
N THR A 45 11.76 14.77 -15.92
CA THR A 45 12.48 15.80 -16.73
C THR A 45 13.96 15.51 -16.91
N ARG A 46 14.57 14.68 -16.03
CA ARG A 46 16.02 14.36 -16.05
C ARG A 46 16.31 12.89 -16.29
N GLY A 47 15.33 12.03 -16.05
CA GLY A 47 15.44 10.56 -16.13
C GLY A 47 14.16 9.93 -15.66
N ASN A 48 14.14 8.61 -15.57
CA ASN A 48 12.99 7.89 -15.03
C ASN A 48 12.95 7.99 -13.50
N ILE A 49 11.75 8.13 -12.98
CA ILE A 49 11.45 8.22 -11.55
C ILE A 49 10.88 6.86 -11.13
N PRO A 50 11.61 6.06 -10.33
CA PRO A 50 11.07 4.83 -9.77
C PRO A 50 9.90 5.15 -8.85
N ALA A 51 8.77 4.48 -9.06
CA ALA A 51 7.57 4.72 -8.29
C ALA A 51 6.80 3.43 -8.00
N THR A 52 5.99 3.48 -6.96
CA THR A 52 4.99 2.44 -6.63
C THR A 52 3.62 3.09 -6.64
N ILE A 53 2.73 2.62 -7.50
CA ILE A 53 1.34 3.06 -7.56
C ILE A 53 0.46 2.04 -6.85
N GLN A 54 -0.50 2.53 -6.08
CA GLN A 54 -1.56 1.73 -5.50
C GLN A 54 -2.92 2.35 -5.79
N LEU A 55 -3.79 1.59 -6.42
CA LEU A 55 -5.14 2.00 -6.78
C LEU A 55 -6.17 1.28 -5.92
N PRO A 56 -7.34 1.89 -5.68
CA PRO A 56 -8.48 1.20 -5.08
C PRO A 56 -8.87 -0.04 -5.89
N ALA A 57 -9.17 -1.15 -5.20
CA ALA A 57 -9.45 -2.45 -5.82
C ALA A 57 -10.65 -2.45 -6.80
N LYS A 58 -11.55 -1.49 -6.67
CA LYS A 58 -12.78 -1.37 -7.47
C LYS A 58 -12.79 -0.16 -8.40
N SER A 59 -11.64 0.50 -8.59
CA SER A 59 -11.58 1.64 -9.50
C SER A 59 -11.77 1.19 -10.95
N ALA A 60 -12.62 1.90 -11.69
CA ALA A 60 -12.79 1.70 -13.11
C ALA A 60 -11.69 2.46 -13.88
N ARG A 61 -11.33 1.96 -15.06
CA ARG A 61 -10.40 2.68 -15.93
C ARG A 61 -11.00 4.03 -16.36
N GLY A 62 -10.26 5.11 -16.13
CA GLY A 62 -10.71 6.47 -16.43
C GLY A 62 -11.62 7.08 -15.36
N GLU A 63 -11.73 6.45 -14.19
CA GLU A 63 -12.39 7.06 -13.03
C GLU A 63 -11.50 8.14 -12.41
N GLU A 64 -12.07 9.31 -12.13
CA GLU A 64 -11.37 10.36 -11.40
C GLU A 64 -11.30 10.00 -9.92
N LEU A 65 -10.08 9.71 -9.44
CA LEU A 65 -9.81 9.37 -8.05
C LEU A 65 -9.03 10.48 -7.34
N PRO A 66 -9.29 10.73 -6.06
CA PRO A 66 -8.37 11.51 -5.26
C PRO A 66 -6.98 10.86 -5.28
N LEU A 67 -5.92 11.66 -5.41
CA LEU A 67 -4.52 11.21 -5.48
C LEU A 67 -3.72 11.75 -4.30
N VAL A 68 -2.97 10.86 -3.63
CA VAL A 68 -1.97 11.24 -2.64
C VAL A 68 -0.59 10.84 -3.15
N VAL A 69 0.32 11.81 -3.21
CA VAL A 69 1.74 11.59 -3.51
C VAL A 69 2.51 11.48 -2.21
N LEU A 70 3.15 10.33 -1.97
CA LEU A 70 3.94 10.06 -0.77
C LEU A 70 5.41 10.32 -1.06
N CYS A 71 5.94 11.40 -0.48
CA CYS A 71 7.30 11.86 -0.65
C CYS A 71 8.15 11.50 0.56
N HIS A 72 9.25 10.78 0.37
CA HIS A 72 10.16 10.45 1.46
C HIS A 72 10.99 11.65 1.92
N GLY A 73 11.51 11.56 3.15
CA GLY A 73 12.42 12.54 3.73
C GLY A 73 13.85 12.42 3.21
N PHE A 74 14.74 13.23 3.80
CA PHE A 74 16.16 13.26 3.45
C PHE A 74 16.81 11.87 3.52
N THR A 75 17.50 11.46 2.45
CA THR A 75 18.14 10.14 2.30
C THR A 75 17.23 8.91 2.45
N GLY A 76 15.91 9.09 2.43
CA GLY A 76 14.93 8.00 2.46
C GLY A 76 14.75 7.33 1.09
N ASN A 77 13.65 6.63 0.96
CA ASN A 77 13.21 6.00 -0.28
C ASN A 77 11.68 5.87 -0.30
N ARG A 78 11.10 5.40 -1.41
CA ARG A 78 9.66 5.26 -1.59
C ARG A 78 8.98 4.28 -0.63
N GLN A 79 9.72 3.49 0.16
CA GLN A 79 9.16 2.66 1.23
C GLN A 79 8.83 3.46 2.49
N GLY A 80 9.42 4.68 2.68
CA GLY A 80 9.18 5.53 3.83
C GLY A 80 9.40 4.81 5.16
N ASP A 81 10.56 4.14 5.29
CA ASP A 81 10.90 3.29 6.44
C ASP A 81 9.84 2.20 6.76
N GLY A 82 9.14 1.73 5.75
CA GLY A 82 8.08 0.72 5.88
C GLY A 82 6.70 1.28 6.22
N HIS A 83 6.55 2.61 6.34
CA HIS A 83 5.27 3.23 6.72
C HIS A 83 4.37 3.54 5.52
N PHE A 84 4.93 3.69 4.31
CA PHE A 84 4.15 4.11 3.16
C PHE A 84 3.27 2.98 2.61
N ALA A 85 3.71 1.74 2.62
CA ALA A 85 2.90 0.63 2.12
C ALA A 85 1.59 0.44 2.91
N PRO A 86 1.58 0.32 4.26
CA PRO A 86 0.33 0.20 5.01
C PRO A 86 -0.55 1.46 4.89
N LEU A 87 0.04 2.67 4.79
CA LEU A 87 -0.72 3.90 4.56
C LEU A 87 -1.40 3.88 3.18
N ALA A 88 -0.67 3.45 2.14
CA ALA A 88 -1.21 3.35 0.79
C ALA A 88 -2.35 2.31 0.69
N GLU A 89 -2.23 1.18 1.40
CA GLU A 89 -3.29 0.17 1.52
C GLU A 89 -4.54 0.75 2.16
N ASP A 90 -4.39 1.47 3.27
CA ASP A 90 -5.50 2.09 3.98
C ASP A 90 -6.19 3.18 3.13
N LEU A 91 -5.41 4.04 2.47
CA LEU A 91 -5.93 5.04 1.55
C LEU A 91 -6.68 4.41 0.37
N ALA A 92 -6.13 3.34 -0.22
CA ALA A 92 -6.78 2.61 -1.31
C ALA A 92 -8.10 1.95 -0.87
N ALA A 93 -8.19 1.45 0.36
CA ALA A 93 -9.42 0.94 0.94
C ALA A 93 -10.51 2.02 1.06
N HIS A 94 -10.11 3.29 1.17
CA HIS A 94 -11.00 4.46 1.22
C HIS A 94 -11.22 5.15 -0.14
N GLY A 95 -10.84 4.50 -1.24
CA GLY A 95 -11.07 5.04 -2.59
C GLY A 95 -10.06 6.08 -3.05
N ILE A 96 -8.89 6.17 -2.41
CA ILE A 96 -7.85 7.15 -2.70
C ILE A 96 -6.67 6.45 -3.39
N ALA A 97 -6.28 6.91 -4.58
CA ALA A 97 -5.08 6.45 -5.27
C ALA A 97 -3.82 7.01 -4.59
N THR A 98 -2.74 6.23 -4.57
CA THR A 98 -1.46 6.70 -4.07
C THR A 98 -0.34 6.44 -5.06
N VAL A 99 0.67 7.29 -5.01
CA VAL A 99 1.96 7.08 -5.67
C VAL A 99 3.08 7.43 -4.70
N GLN A 100 4.05 6.54 -4.60
CA GLN A 100 5.27 6.66 -3.81
C GLN A 100 6.42 6.74 -4.79
N LEU A 101 7.36 7.68 -4.63
CA LEU A 101 8.45 7.86 -5.57
C LEU A 101 9.82 7.90 -4.88
N ASP A 102 10.87 7.54 -5.62
CA ASP A 102 12.27 7.73 -5.22
C ASP A 102 12.81 9.01 -5.87
N PHE A 103 13.27 9.96 -5.06
CA PHE A 103 13.96 11.14 -5.54
C PHE A 103 15.40 10.83 -5.99
N ALA A 104 16.02 11.76 -6.70
CA ALA A 104 17.37 11.63 -7.25
C ALA A 104 18.38 11.10 -6.22
N GLY A 105 19.10 10.06 -6.57
CA GLY A 105 20.13 9.42 -5.73
C GLY A 105 19.60 8.67 -4.53
N CYS A 106 18.30 8.40 -4.46
CA CYS A 106 17.65 7.67 -3.38
C CYS A 106 16.93 6.43 -3.92
N GLY A 107 16.78 5.40 -3.07
CA GLY A 107 16.12 4.15 -3.44
C GLY A 107 16.69 3.52 -4.70
N ASP A 108 15.84 3.25 -5.69
CA ASP A 108 16.21 2.67 -6.99
C ASP A 108 16.50 3.75 -8.06
N SER A 109 16.48 5.06 -7.70
CA SER A 109 16.76 6.14 -8.66
C SER A 109 18.18 6.04 -9.22
N THR A 110 18.31 6.07 -10.54
CA THR A 110 19.60 6.12 -11.25
C THR A 110 20.14 7.53 -11.39
N GLU A 111 19.36 8.55 -11.04
CA GLU A 111 19.80 9.94 -11.00
C GLU A 111 20.87 10.15 -9.93
N PRO A 112 21.93 10.92 -10.21
CA PRO A 112 22.96 11.19 -9.21
C PRO A 112 22.44 12.05 -8.05
N TYR A 113 22.93 11.76 -6.85
CA TYR A 113 22.50 12.45 -5.61
C TYR A 113 22.72 13.97 -5.64
N VAL A 114 23.64 14.49 -6.45
CA VAL A 114 23.83 15.93 -6.65
C VAL A 114 22.54 16.62 -7.16
N ASN A 115 21.64 15.86 -7.78
CA ASN A 115 20.33 16.34 -8.24
C ASN A 115 19.24 16.31 -7.14
N TYR A 116 19.56 15.87 -5.94
CA TYR A 116 18.64 15.91 -4.78
C TYR A 116 18.48 17.34 -4.28
N THR A 117 17.67 18.13 -4.96
CA THR A 117 17.37 19.52 -4.65
C THR A 117 15.85 19.73 -4.57
N LEU A 118 15.39 20.71 -3.78
CA LEU A 118 13.96 21.01 -3.68
C LEU A 118 13.31 21.32 -5.03
N ALA A 119 14.03 22.03 -5.91
CA ALA A 119 13.52 22.35 -7.25
C ALA A 119 13.33 21.09 -8.09
N ASN A 120 14.28 20.16 -8.06
CA ASN A 120 14.19 18.89 -8.78
C ASN A 120 13.12 17.97 -8.19
N MET A 121 13.01 17.91 -6.86
CA MET A 121 11.97 17.16 -6.18
C MET A 121 10.56 17.65 -6.57
N ALA A 122 10.36 18.97 -6.64
CA ALA A 122 9.10 19.56 -7.12
C ALA A 122 8.81 19.16 -8.57
N ALA A 123 9.81 19.23 -9.45
CA ALA A 123 9.66 18.82 -10.85
C ALA A 123 9.36 17.32 -11.01
N ASP A 124 9.92 16.47 -10.13
CA ASP A 124 9.63 15.03 -10.10
C ASP A 124 8.18 14.79 -9.67
N VAL A 125 7.70 15.49 -8.63
CA VAL A 125 6.31 15.42 -8.18
C VAL A 125 5.35 15.88 -9.27
N ASP A 126 5.64 16.99 -9.98
CA ASP A 126 4.83 17.46 -11.10
C ASP A 126 4.77 16.43 -12.23
N SER A 127 5.90 15.78 -12.56
CA SER A 127 5.95 14.71 -13.55
C SER A 127 5.10 13.52 -13.16
N VAL A 128 5.15 13.12 -11.88
CA VAL A 128 4.35 12.03 -11.31
C VAL A 128 2.86 12.35 -11.35
N ILE A 129 2.46 13.55 -10.95
CA ILE A 129 1.06 14.00 -11.01
C ILE A 129 0.55 13.98 -12.47
N GLY A 130 1.33 14.54 -13.41
CA GLY A 130 0.98 14.54 -14.83
C GLY A 130 0.81 13.12 -15.39
N TYR A 131 1.67 12.20 -15.00
CA TYR A 131 1.56 10.79 -15.40
C TYR A 131 0.27 10.15 -14.87
N MET A 132 -0.03 10.35 -13.59
CA MET A 132 -1.23 9.79 -12.94
C MET A 132 -2.54 10.36 -13.54
N GLN A 133 -2.55 11.62 -13.96
CA GLN A 133 -3.70 12.25 -14.63
C GLN A 133 -3.93 11.74 -16.05
N ALA A 134 -2.90 11.20 -16.70
CA ALA A 134 -2.98 10.70 -18.08
C ALA A 134 -3.30 9.19 -18.16
N THR A 135 -3.35 8.47 -17.02
CA THR A 135 -3.48 7.01 -16.96
C THR A 135 -4.84 6.58 -16.44
#